data_f446653836bbcce801423bbd4c2e8a0b
#
_entry.id   f446653836bbcce801423bbd4c2e8a0b
#
_cell.length_a   1.000
_cell.length_b   1.000
_cell.length_c   1.000
_cell.angle_alpha   90.00
_cell.angle_beta   90.00
_cell.angle_gamma   90.00
#
_symmetry.space_group_name_H-M   'P 1'
#
loop_
_entity.id
_entity.type
_entity.pdbx_description
1 polymer ?
#
loop_
_entity_poly.entity_id
_entity_poly.type
_entity_poly.pdbx_seq_one_letter_code
_entity_poly.pdbx_strand_id
1 'polypeptide(L)'
;MRASRRVTITASVLLLGCMLGSAVLLHRVDQVRTGATLQEILYITSPNVLKRMSLGYEGLLADVYWTRAVQYFGRKHMAYSQHYDLLAPLLEITTALDPHLVVAYQFGASFLAPQPPNGAGMPERAIHLMEYGIQNNPDDWKIYYNLGFIYYMDKKDYASAAEVFERGTKVANAHPFMKILAAQMAQHAGDLQTARMLWLATYQTTQEKQIRANAVAHLRALQVDEDVMHLQDAVTQYGRRTGHLPSSMSSLVAAGMLRGIPVDPDGHPYKLMPDGRIEVRQPDDFPFIEKGMPLGYKPPAKPKFKSLE
;
A
#
# COMPACT_ATOMS: atom_id res chain seq x y z
N MET A 1 14.21 -70.24 6.73
CA MET A 1 15.19 -69.23 6.34
C MET A 1 15.36 -69.04 4.81
N ARG A 2 15.25 -70.04 3.92
CA ARG A 2 15.42 -69.85 2.46
C ARG A 2 14.29 -69.06 1.76
N ALA A 3 13.04 -69.13 2.23
CA ALA A 3 11.92 -68.36 1.65
C ALA A 3 12.04 -66.85 1.89
N SER A 4 12.48 -66.43 3.08
CA SER A 4 12.70 -65.02 3.43
C SER A 4 13.78 -64.36 2.55
N ARG A 5 14.89 -65.09 2.27
CA ARG A 5 15.98 -64.60 1.44
C ARG A 5 15.57 -64.42 -0.03
N ARG A 6 14.68 -65.28 -0.58
CA ARG A 6 14.13 -65.08 -1.94
C ARG A 6 13.21 -63.88 -2.03
N VAL A 7 12.36 -63.66 -1.03
CA VAL A 7 11.48 -62.50 -0.97
C VAL A 7 12.28 -61.20 -0.88
N THR A 8 13.33 -61.19 -0.06
CA THR A 8 14.21 -60.00 0.05
C THR A 8 14.91 -59.71 -1.27
N ILE A 9 15.45 -60.73 -1.95
CA ILE A 9 16.12 -60.56 -3.24
C ILE A 9 15.16 -60.03 -4.32
N THR A 10 13.94 -60.62 -4.42
CA THR A 10 12.96 -60.15 -5.39
C THR A 10 12.49 -58.73 -5.09
N ALA A 11 12.28 -58.37 -3.83
CA ALA A 11 11.93 -57.00 -3.43
C ALA A 11 13.05 -55.99 -3.76
N SER A 12 14.30 -56.35 -3.50
CA SER A 12 15.46 -55.52 -3.83
C SER A 12 15.63 -55.33 -5.34
N VAL A 13 15.44 -56.36 -6.14
CA VAL A 13 15.47 -56.27 -7.61
C VAL A 13 14.36 -55.40 -8.16
N LEU A 14 13.14 -55.55 -7.64
CA LEU A 14 12.01 -54.68 -8.00
C LEU A 14 12.26 -53.22 -7.64
N LEU A 15 12.78 -52.96 -6.46
CA LEU A 15 13.07 -51.61 -5.98
C LEU A 15 14.15 -50.94 -6.85
N LEU A 16 15.21 -51.72 -7.21
CA LEU A 16 16.24 -51.25 -8.12
C LEU A 16 15.71 -50.97 -9.54
N GLY A 17 14.84 -51.88 -10.03
CA GLY A 17 14.12 -51.66 -11.30
C GLY A 17 13.25 -50.43 -11.33
N CYS A 18 12.50 -50.17 -10.25
CA CYS A 18 11.71 -48.91 -10.11
C CYS A 18 12.61 -47.70 -10.04
N MET A 19 13.71 -47.72 -9.30
CA MET A 19 14.66 -46.60 -9.25
C MET A 19 15.30 -46.30 -10.62
N LEU A 20 15.75 -47.32 -11.34
CA LEU A 20 16.30 -47.17 -12.69
C LEU A 20 15.23 -46.65 -13.68
N GLY A 21 14.02 -47.18 -13.62
CA GLY A 21 12.92 -46.73 -14.43
C GLY A 21 12.54 -45.26 -14.17
N SER A 22 12.50 -44.85 -12.91
CA SER A 22 12.29 -43.46 -12.52
C SER A 22 13.42 -42.55 -13.01
N ALA A 23 14.66 -42.96 -12.91
CA ALA A 23 15.82 -42.19 -13.38
C ALA A 23 15.78 -41.99 -14.91
N VAL A 24 15.45 -43.05 -15.67
CA VAL A 24 15.31 -42.97 -17.14
C VAL A 24 14.15 -42.07 -17.54
N LEU A 25 12.99 -42.17 -16.85
CA LEU A 25 11.84 -41.32 -17.10
C LEU A 25 12.16 -39.86 -16.78
N LEU A 26 12.84 -39.59 -15.67
CA LEU A 26 13.28 -38.24 -15.29
C LEU A 26 14.20 -37.63 -16.36
N HIS A 27 15.19 -38.42 -16.81
CA HIS A 27 16.12 -38.00 -17.87
C HIS A 27 15.41 -37.72 -19.20
N ARG A 28 14.41 -38.54 -19.59
CA ARG A 28 13.57 -38.30 -20.76
C ARG A 28 12.74 -37.04 -20.63
N VAL A 29 12.13 -36.80 -19.46
CA VAL A 29 11.37 -35.57 -19.15
C VAL A 29 12.29 -34.36 -19.25
N ASP A 30 13.51 -34.41 -18.73
CA ASP A 30 14.48 -33.30 -18.81
C ASP A 30 14.90 -32.99 -20.25
N GLN A 31 15.04 -34.01 -21.12
CA GLN A 31 15.38 -33.82 -22.52
C GLN A 31 14.25 -33.19 -23.35
N VAL A 32 12.99 -33.45 -23.00
CA VAL A 32 11.81 -32.86 -23.67
C VAL A 32 11.56 -31.42 -23.23
N ARG A 33 12.08 -31.03 -22.07
CA ARG A 33 11.94 -29.70 -21.50
C ARG A 33 13.11 -28.79 -21.91
N THR A 34 13.14 -28.39 -23.17
CA THR A 34 14.10 -27.42 -23.67
C THR A 34 13.95 -26.07 -22.96
N GLY A 35 14.82 -25.76 -22.00
CA GLY A 35 15.03 -24.44 -21.41
C GLY A 35 14.29 -24.09 -20.13
N ALA A 36 13.34 -24.90 -19.66
CA ALA A 36 12.71 -24.67 -18.36
C ALA A 36 13.47 -25.42 -17.25
N THR A 37 14.04 -24.67 -16.29
CA THR A 37 14.61 -25.31 -15.09
C THR A 37 13.48 -25.96 -14.29
N LEU A 38 13.74 -27.10 -13.62
CA LEU A 38 12.77 -27.78 -12.72
C LEU A 38 12.13 -26.83 -11.69
N GLN A 39 12.80 -25.71 -11.42
CA GLN A 39 12.37 -24.67 -10.50
C GLN A 39 11.33 -23.71 -11.08
N GLU A 40 11.16 -23.67 -12.42
CA GLU A 40 10.19 -22.81 -13.11
C GLU A 40 8.86 -23.50 -13.39
N ILE A 41 8.66 -24.72 -12.87
CA ILE A 41 7.46 -25.50 -13.12
C ILE A 41 6.66 -25.65 -11.84
N LEU A 42 5.41 -25.26 -11.93
CA LEU A 42 4.41 -25.53 -10.89
C LEU A 42 3.72 -26.84 -11.22
N TYR A 43 4.19 -27.97 -10.64
CA TYR A 43 3.63 -29.30 -10.95
C TYR A 43 2.19 -29.47 -10.52
N ILE A 44 1.80 -28.88 -9.39
CA ILE A 44 0.45 -28.94 -8.84
C ILE A 44 0.00 -27.49 -8.58
N THR A 45 -1.03 -27.08 -9.30
CA THR A 45 -1.56 -25.72 -9.25
C THR A 45 -2.71 -25.54 -8.27
N SER A 46 -3.33 -26.66 -7.84
CA SER A 46 -4.50 -26.64 -6.97
C SER A 46 -4.12 -26.75 -5.49
N PRO A 47 -4.35 -25.69 -4.67
CA PRO A 47 -4.14 -25.76 -3.22
C PRO A 47 -4.92 -26.87 -2.54
N ASN A 48 -6.15 -27.15 -3.01
CA ASN A 48 -7.01 -28.20 -2.44
C ASN A 48 -6.45 -29.62 -2.66
N VAL A 49 -5.81 -29.85 -3.82
CA VAL A 49 -5.13 -31.12 -4.09
C VAL A 49 -3.92 -31.25 -3.18
N LEU A 50 -3.13 -30.19 -3.06
CA LEU A 50 -1.96 -30.16 -2.18
C LEU A 50 -2.34 -30.39 -0.71
N LYS A 51 -3.41 -29.78 -0.20
CA LYS A 51 -3.93 -30.05 1.16
C LYS A 51 -4.25 -31.52 1.38
N ARG A 52 -4.93 -32.16 0.43
CA ARG A 52 -5.26 -33.61 0.54
C ARG A 52 -4.02 -34.49 0.47
N MET A 53 -3.01 -34.10 -0.30
CA MET A 53 -1.76 -34.84 -0.43
C MET A 53 -0.79 -34.63 0.73
N SER A 54 -0.96 -33.55 1.49
CA SER A 54 -0.07 -33.19 2.61
C SER A 54 -0.21 -34.12 3.82
N LEU A 55 -1.33 -34.89 3.90
CA LEU A 55 -1.59 -35.83 4.99
C LEU A 55 -1.46 -35.22 6.39
N GLY A 56 -1.83 -33.95 6.56
CA GLY A 56 -1.73 -33.23 7.82
C GLY A 56 -0.44 -32.40 7.98
N TYR A 57 0.43 -32.38 6.97
CA TYR A 57 1.67 -31.59 6.98
C TYR A 57 1.57 -30.33 6.11
N GLU A 58 0.38 -29.68 6.10
CA GLU A 58 0.11 -28.48 5.29
C GLU A 58 1.11 -27.36 5.57
N GLY A 59 1.42 -27.11 6.86
CA GLY A 59 2.36 -26.06 7.26
C GLY A 59 3.76 -26.30 6.71
N LEU A 60 4.27 -27.55 6.79
CA LEU A 60 5.57 -27.88 6.19
C LEU A 60 5.58 -27.68 4.68
N LEU A 61 4.48 -28.03 4.01
CA LEU A 61 4.35 -27.84 2.58
C LEU A 61 4.25 -26.34 2.23
N ALA A 62 3.58 -25.53 3.06
CA ALA A 62 3.54 -24.08 2.94
C ALA A 62 4.94 -23.48 3.01
N ASP A 63 5.79 -23.91 3.96
CA ASP A 63 7.18 -23.47 4.08
C ASP A 63 8.02 -23.79 2.84
N VAL A 64 7.80 -24.97 2.25
CA VAL A 64 8.47 -25.37 0.99
C VAL A 64 8.05 -24.43 -0.16
N TYR A 65 6.74 -24.16 -0.31
CA TYR A 65 6.25 -23.25 -1.35
C TYR A 65 6.68 -21.81 -1.10
N TRP A 66 6.70 -21.35 0.15
CA TRP A 66 7.24 -20.06 0.55
C TRP A 66 8.73 -19.92 0.16
N THR A 67 9.54 -20.91 0.53
CA THR A 67 10.96 -20.93 0.17
C THR A 67 11.16 -20.87 -1.35
N ARG A 68 10.35 -21.58 -2.12
CA ARG A 68 10.36 -21.53 -3.58
C ARG A 68 9.97 -20.13 -4.11
N ALA A 69 8.96 -19.49 -3.53
CA ALA A 69 8.55 -18.15 -3.92
C ALA A 69 9.68 -17.12 -3.73
N VAL A 70 10.33 -17.17 -2.55
CA VAL A 70 11.47 -16.29 -2.24
C VAL A 70 12.67 -16.54 -3.18
N GLN A 71 13.03 -17.80 -3.41
CA GLN A 71 14.12 -18.16 -4.32
C GLN A 71 13.80 -17.78 -5.77
N TYR A 72 12.57 -17.99 -6.21
CA TYR A 72 12.11 -17.59 -7.55
C TYR A 72 12.22 -16.08 -7.73
N PHE A 73 11.66 -15.32 -6.77
CA PHE A 73 11.75 -13.86 -6.79
C PHE A 73 13.20 -13.39 -6.80
N GLY A 74 14.04 -13.88 -5.87
CA GLY A 74 15.43 -13.45 -5.75
C GLY A 74 16.23 -13.67 -7.05
N ARG A 75 16.08 -14.82 -7.70
CA ARG A 75 16.75 -15.09 -8.98
C ARG A 75 16.29 -14.18 -10.10
N LYS A 76 14.98 -14.00 -10.22
CA LYS A 76 14.39 -13.13 -11.26
C LYS A 76 14.77 -11.67 -11.02
N HIS A 77 14.77 -11.22 -9.77
CA HIS A 77 15.17 -9.87 -9.39
C HIS A 77 16.66 -9.60 -9.70
N MET A 78 17.56 -10.52 -9.32
CA MET A 78 19.00 -10.40 -9.62
C MET A 78 19.30 -10.46 -11.12
N ALA A 79 18.46 -11.13 -11.90
CA ALA A 79 18.55 -11.17 -13.36
C ALA A 79 17.87 -9.98 -14.05
N TYR A 80 17.36 -8.98 -13.29
CA TYR A 80 16.58 -7.85 -13.82
C TYR A 80 15.43 -8.29 -14.72
N SER A 81 14.76 -9.40 -14.37
CA SER A 81 13.69 -9.99 -15.16
C SER A 81 12.47 -9.06 -15.23
N GLN A 82 11.83 -9.06 -16.41
CA GLN A 82 10.55 -8.38 -16.60
C GLN A 82 9.35 -9.31 -16.36
N HIS A 83 9.58 -10.60 -16.13
CA HIS A 83 8.54 -11.63 -16.06
C HIS A 83 8.65 -12.45 -14.77
N TYR A 84 7.55 -12.52 -14.01
CA TYR A 84 7.44 -13.19 -12.71
C TYR A 84 6.23 -14.13 -12.66
N ASP A 85 5.99 -14.90 -13.74
CA ASP A 85 4.74 -15.65 -13.98
C ASP A 85 4.35 -16.62 -12.84
N LEU A 86 5.34 -17.23 -12.18
CA LEU A 86 5.09 -18.20 -11.10
C LEU A 86 5.00 -17.57 -9.71
N LEU A 87 5.34 -16.29 -9.56
CA LEU A 87 5.43 -15.69 -8.22
C LEU A 87 4.09 -15.67 -7.51
N ALA A 88 3.04 -15.15 -8.17
CA ALA A 88 1.72 -15.07 -7.58
C ALA A 88 1.11 -16.45 -7.31
N PRO A 89 1.15 -17.43 -8.24
CA PRO A 89 0.71 -18.79 -7.94
C PRO A 89 1.44 -19.43 -6.75
N LEU A 90 2.74 -19.23 -6.61
CA LEU A 90 3.51 -19.76 -5.47
C LEU A 90 3.05 -19.17 -4.15
N LEU A 91 2.82 -17.83 -4.09
CA LEU A 91 2.35 -17.15 -2.90
C LEU A 91 0.90 -17.53 -2.55
N GLU A 92 0.03 -17.63 -3.55
CA GLU A 92 -1.37 -18.06 -3.37
C GLU A 92 -1.47 -19.49 -2.83
N ILE A 93 -0.63 -20.40 -3.32
CA ILE A 93 -0.56 -21.77 -2.80
C ILE A 93 -0.03 -21.76 -1.36
N THR A 94 1.04 -21.00 -1.11
CA THR A 94 1.63 -20.88 0.22
C THR A 94 0.58 -20.46 1.25
N THR A 95 -0.13 -19.36 0.98
CA THR A 95 -1.13 -18.81 1.90
C THR A 95 -2.41 -19.65 1.97
N ALA A 96 -2.75 -20.39 0.93
CA ALA A 96 -3.86 -21.34 0.97
C ALA A 96 -3.53 -22.57 1.80
N LEU A 97 -2.28 -23.05 1.82
CA LEU A 97 -1.81 -24.17 2.65
C LEU A 97 -1.73 -23.77 4.12
N ASP A 98 -1.14 -22.60 4.40
CA ASP A 98 -1.10 -22.00 5.75
C ASP A 98 -1.57 -20.53 5.70
N PRO A 99 -2.85 -20.27 5.99
CA PRO A 99 -3.40 -18.92 6.03
C PRO A 99 -2.83 -18.02 7.14
N HIS A 100 -2.14 -18.61 8.13
CA HIS A 100 -1.55 -17.88 9.25
C HIS A 100 -0.06 -17.62 9.08
N LEU A 101 0.52 -17.97 7.95
CA LEU A 101 1.92 -17.66 7.61
C LEU A 101 2.07 -16.17 7.21
N VAL A 102 1.99 -15.29 8.22
CA VAL A 102 1.97 -13.82 8.04
C VAL A 102 3.12 -13.30 7.18
N VAL A 103 4.31 -13.91 7.29
CA VAL A 103 5.49 -13.52 6.51
C VAL A 103 5.25 -13.60 5.00
N ALA A 104 4.46 -14.56 4.54
CA ALA A 104 4.14 -14.73 3.11
C ALA A 104 3.30 -13.57 2.57
N TYR A 105 2.42 -13.00 3.38
CA TYR A 105 1.67 -11.78 3.01
C TYR A 105 2.57 -10.56 2.96
N GLN A 106 3.36 -10.30 4.02
CA GLN A 106 4.19 -9.10 4.13
C GLN A 106 5.19 -8.98 2.98
N PHE A 107 5.94 -10.05 2.70
CA PHE A 107 6.87 -10.08 1.57
C PHE A 107 6.16 -10.26 0.23
N GLY A 108 5.04 -11.00 0.21
CA GLY A 108 4.22 -11.17 -0.99
C GLY A 108 3.74 -9.84 -1.55
N ALA A 109 3.33 -8.90 -0.69
CA ALA A 109 3.00 -7.54 -1.09
C ALA A 109 4.16 -6.86 -1.83
N SER A 110 5.35 -6.88 -1.20
CA SER A 110 6.55 -6.24 -1.73
C SER A 110 7.08 -6.90 -3.02
N PHE A 111 6.80 -8.18 -3.21
CA PHE A 111 7.26 -8.92 -4.39
C PHE A 111 6.29 -8.76 -5.58
N LEU A 112 4.98 -8.68 -5.30
CA LEU A 112 3.95 -8.67 -6.34
C LEU A 112 3.64 -7.27 -6.87
N ALA A 113 3.49 -6.27 -5.98
CA ALA A 113 2.93 -4.99 -6.37
C ALA A 113 3.87 -4.11 -7.20
N PRO A 114 5.16 -3.90 -6.81
CA PRO A 114 6.04 -2.99 -7.53
C PRO A 114 6.28 -3.42 -8.98
N GLN A 115 6.52 -2.43 -9.84
CA GLN A 115 6.85 -2.69 -11.24
C GLN A 115 8.19 -3.42 -11.41
N PRO A 116 8.35 -4.25 -12.44
CA PRO A 116 9.64 -4.83 -12.78
C PRO A 116 10.73 -3.76 -12.99
N PRO A 117 11.98 -4.03 -12.62
CA PRO A 117 12.49 -5.30 -12.07
C PRO A 117 12.34 -5.45 -10.55
N ASN A 118 11.79 -4.44 -9.85
CA ASN A 118 11.71 -4.42 -8.39
C ASN A 118 10.61 -5.35 -7.83
N GLY A 119 9.63 -5.69 -8.62
CA GLY A 119 8.54 -6.61 -8.31
C GLY A 119 7.94 -7.19 -9.57
N ALA A 120 6.78 -7.82 -9.44
CA ALA A 120 6.10 -8.49 -10.55
C ALA A 120 5.15 -7.59 -11.36
N GLY A 121 4.87 -6.36 -10.90
CA GLY A 121 3.91 -5.46 -11.55
C GLY A 121 2.46 -5.96 -11.48
N MET A 122 2.11 -6.68 -10.42
CA MET A 122 0.80 -7.31 -10.23
C MET A 122 0.07 -6.76 -8.99
N PRO A 123 -0.18 -5.43 -8.89
CA PRO A 123 -0.77 -4.83 -7.69
C PRO A 123 -2.14 -5.40 -7.36
N GLU A 124 -2.98 -5.76 -8.35
CA GLU A 124 -4.30 -6.36 -8.10
C GLU A 124 -4.19 -7.72 -7.40
N ARG A 125 -3.24 -8.55 -7.84
CA ARG A 125 -3.01 -9.86 -7.17
C ARG A 125 -2.43 -9.68 -5.78
N ALA A 126 -1.59 -8.65 -5.58
CA ALA A 126 -1.09 -8.28 -4.26
C ALA A 126 -2.24 -7.85 -3.32
N ILE A 127 -3.17 -7.01 -3.81
CA ILE A 127 -4.36 -6.60 -3.07
C ILE A 127 -5.19 -7.83 -2.66
N HIS A 128 -5.50 -8.71 -3.60
CA HIS A 128 -6.24 -9.95 -3.29
C HIS A 128 -5.54 -10.81 -2.24
N LEU A 129 -4.22 -10.96 -2.34
CA LEU A 129 -3.42 -11.69 -1.37
C LEU A 129 -3.52 -11.03 0.02
N MET A 130 -3.40 -9.70 0.10
CA MET A 130 -3.51 -8.97 1.37
C MET A 130 -4.90 -9.05 1.98
N GLU A 131 -5.98 -8.90 1.21
CA GLU A 131 -7.34 -9.03 1.71
C GLU A 131 -7.62 -10.44 2.22
N TYR A 132 -7.12 -11.48 1.54
CA TYR A 132 -7.16 -12.84 2.07
C TYR A 132 -6.37 -12.98 3.38
N GLY A 133 -5.22 -12.30 3.48
CA GLY A 133 -4.43 -12.23 4.70
C GLY A 133 -5.19 -11.59 5.87
N ILE A 134 -5.88 -10.47 5.63
CA ILE A 134 -6.71 -9.77 6.62
C ILE A 134 -7.85 -10.66 7.11
N GLN A 135 -8.52 -11.39 6.20
CA GLN A 135 -9.62 -12.30 6.58
C GLN A 135 -9.17 -13.39 7.54
N ASN A 136 -7.95 -13.92 7.38
CA ASN A 136 -7.41 -14.98 8.21
C ASN A 136 -6.60 -14.48 9.42
N ASN A 137 -6.09 -13.25 9.39
CA ASN A 137 -5.26 -12.65 10.43
C ASN A 137 -5.74 -11.22 10.74
N PRO A 138 -6.99 -11.01 11.18
CA PRO A 138 -7.58 -9.68 11.35
C PRO A 138 -6.86 -8.83 12.41
N ASP A 139 -6.14 -9.48 13.32
CA ASP A 139 -5.44 -8.85 14.44
C ASP A 139 -3.97 -8.46 14.11
N ASP A 140 -3.50 -8.73 12.89
CA ASP A 140 -2.16 -8.31 12.46
C ASP A 140 -2.21 -7.01 11.64
N TRP A 141 -1.98 -5.87 12.32
CA TRP A 141 -1.96 -4.54 11.70
C TRP A 141 -0.96 -4.39 10.55
N LYS A 142 0.08 -5.23 10.48
CA LYS A 142 1.11 -5.14 9.43
C LYS A 142 0.57 -5.53 8.06
N ILE A 143 -0.45 -6.38 8.00
CA ILE A 143 -1.10 -6.74 6.73
C ILE A 143 -1.87 -5.53 6.19
N TYR A 144 -2.62 -4.81 7.05
CA TYR A 144 -3.27 -3.55 6.68
C TYR A 144 -2.25 -2.49 6.25
N TYR A 145 -1.12 -2.39 6.96
CA TYR A 145 -0.03 -1.48 6.61
C TYR A 145 0.48 -1.74 5.18
N ASN A 146 0.80 -2.98 4.84
CA ASN A 146 1.27 -3.34 3.51
C ASN A 146 0.21 -3.10 2.43
N LEU A 147 -1.06 -3.45 2.70
CA LEU A 147 -2.16 -3.19 1.77
C LEU A 147 -2.34 -1.69 1.49
N GLY A 148 -2.30 -0.87 2.54
CA GLY A 148 -2.36 0.59 2.41
C GLY A 148 -1.22 1.14 1.54
N PHE A 149 -0.02 0.59 1.68
CA PHE A 149 1.12 0.99 0.83
C PHE A 149 0.97 0.55 -0.63
N ILE A 150 0.36 -0.58 -0.93
CA ILE A 150 0.05 -0.98 -2.32
C ILE A 150 -0.88 0.07 -2.95
N TYR A 151 -1.95 0.45 -2.26
CA TYR A 151 -2.85 1.50 -2.77
C TYR A 151 -2.12 2.84 -2.93
N TYR A 152 -1.32 3.24 -1.96
CA TYR A 152 -0.57 4.51 -2.00
C TYR A 152 0.50 4.54 -3.08
N MET A 153 1.41 3.55 -3.10
CA MET A 153 2.61 3.59 -3.93
C MET A 153 2.38 3.09 -5.36
N ASP A 154 1.64 1.98 -5.50
CA ASP A 154 1.53 1.28 -6.77
C ASP A 154 0.27 1.67 -7.53
N LYS A 155 -0.87 1.89 -6.82
CA LYS A 155 -2.15 2.29 -7.43
C LYS A 155 -2.34 3.80 -7.49
N LYS A 156 -1.67 4.57 -6.64
CA LYS A 156 -1.91 6.01 -6.43
C LYS A 156 -3.35 6.32 -6.01
N ASP A 157 -4.00 5.35 -5.36
CA ASP A 157 -5.35 5.44 -4.83
C ASP A 157 -5.29 5.84 -3.35
N TYR A 158 -5.25 7.13 -3.12
CA TYR A 158 -5.12 7.69 -1.78
C TYR A 158 -6.37 7.43 -0.91
N ALA A 159 -7.55 7.37 -1.53
CA ALA A 159 -8.80 7.13 -0.80
C ALA A 159 -8.82 5.71 -0.21
N SER A 160 -8.56 4.70 -1.04
CA SER A 160 -8.45 3.31 -0.58
C SER A 160 -7.30 3.12 0.41
N ALA A 161 -6.15 3.81 0.19
CA ALA A 161 -5.04 3.78 1.15
C ALA A 161 -5.45 4.34 2.52
N ALA A 162 -6.17 5.48 2.56
CA ALA A 162 -6.68 6.08 3.79
C ALA A 162 -7.60 5.13 4.54
N GLU A 163 -8.58 4.53 3.86
CA GLU A 163 -9.52 3.57 4.43
C GLU A 163 -8.81 2.38 5.05
N VAL A 164 -7.86 1.78 4.33
CA VAL A 164 -7.12 0.61 4.81
C VAL A 164 -6.25 0.96 6.02
N PHE A 165 -5.52 2.08 5.98
CA PHE A 165 -4.74 2.52 7.14
C PHE A 165 -5.65 2.80 8.34
N GLU A 166 -6.82 3.42 8.15
CA GLU A 166 -7.79 3.63 9.22
C GLU A 166 -8.30 2.31 9.80
N ARG A 167 -8.68 1.34 8.96
CA ARG A 167 -9.02 -0.03 9.42
C ARG A 167 -7.92 -0.61 10.29
N GLY A 168 -6.66 -0.48 9.86
CA GLY A 168 -5.50 -0.95 10.59
C GLY A 168 -5.29 -0.25 11.95
N THR A 169 -5.73 1.00 12.12
CA THR A 169 -5.64 1.69 13.42
C THR A 169 -6.54 1.10 14.51
N LYS A 170 -7.57 0.35 14.10
CA LYS A 170 -8.55 -0.28 15.00
C LYS A 170 -8.04 -1.63 15.54
N VAL A 171 -6.96 -2.15 14.95
CA VAL A 171 -6.32 -3.39 15.39
C VAL A 171 -5.59 -3.18 16.73
N ALA A 172 -5.73 -4.13 17.63
CA ALA A 172 -5.01 -4.08 18.90
C ALA A 172 -3.49 -4.03 18.68
N ASN A 173 -2.81 -3.18 19.44
CA ASN A 173 -1.35 -2.95 19.33
C ASN A 173 -0.87 -2.44 17.95
N ALA A 174 -1.78 -1.85 17.15
CA ALA A 174 -1.38 -1.17 15.92
C ALA A 174 -0.38 -0.05 16.23
N HIS A 175 0.63 0.07 15.37
CA HIS A 175 1.63 1.12 15.54
C HIS A 175 0.98 2.50 15.40
N PRO A 176 1.24 3.47 16.31
CA PRO A 176 0.61 4.80 16.28
C PRO A 176 0.79 5.54 14.94
N PHE A 177 1.84 5.22 14.20
CA PHE A 177 2.11 5.77 12.88
C PHE A 177 1.01 5.47 11.85
N MET A 178 0.22 4.42 12.04
CA MET A 178 -0.93 4.10 11.17
C MET A 178 -1.95 5.25 11.11
N LYS A 179 -2.19 5.95 12.23
CA LYS A 179 -3.09 7.11 12.26
C LYS A 179 -2.56 8.27 11.42
N ILE A 180 -1.25 8.49 11.46
CA ILE A 180 -0.58 9.53 10.67
C ILE A 180 -0.72 9.22 9.18
N LEU A 181 -0.47 7.96 8.78
CA LEU A 181 -0.62 7.53 7.39
C LEU A 181 -2.07 7.68 6.90
N ALA A 182 -3.04 7.23 7.71
CA ALA A 182 -4.45 7.39 7.37
C ALA A 182 -4.83 8.87 7.17
N ALA A 183 -4.40 9.75 8.09
CA ALA A 183 -4.67 11.18 8.00
C ALA A 183 -4.03 11.84 6.77
N GLN A 184 -2.77 11.49 6.45
CA GLN A 184 -2.09 12.00 5.26
C GLN A 184 -2.77 11.53 3.98
N MET A 185 -3.13 10.24 3.89
CA MET A 185 -3.80 9.72 2.70
C MET A 185 -5.20 10.31 2.53
N ALA A 186 -5.95 10.51 3.61
CA ALA A 186 -7.24 11.20 3.56
C ALA A 186 -7.10 12.65 3.05
N GLN A 187 -6.07 13.38 3.49
CA GLN A 187 -5.77 14.73 3.00
C GLN A 187 -5.46 14.70 1.49
N HIS A 188 -4.58 13.81 1.04
CA HIS A 188 -4.26 13.64 -0.39
C HIS A 188 -5.45 13.20 -1.25
N ALA A 189 -6.39 12.45 -0.66
CA ALA A 189 -7.65 12.08 -1.30
C ALA A 189 -8.66 13.24 -1.39
N GLY A 190 -8.40 14.35 -0.70
CA GLY A 190 -9.31 15.50 -0.59
C GLY A 190 -10.42 15.30 0.45
N ASP A 191 -10.40 14.25 1.24
CA ASP A 191 -11.29 14.04 2.38
C ASP A 191 -10.78 14.82 3.60
N LEU A 192 -10.98 16.14 3.55
CA LEU A 192 -10.48 17.07 4.56
C LEU A 192 -11.14 16.84 5.93
N GLN A 193 -12.37 16.32 5.96
CA GLN A 193 -13.06 16.01 7.22
C GLN A 193 -12.42 14.84 7.94
N THR A 194 -12.24 13.71 7.26
CA THR A 194 -11.56 12.54 7.83
C THR A 194 -10.12 12.88 8.22
N ALA A 195 -9.38 13.58 7.36
CA ALA A 195 -8.04 14.07 7.67
C ALA A 195 -8.01 14.91 8.95
N ARG A 196 -8.93 15.87 9.09
CA ARG A 196 -9.06 16.73 10.28
C ARG A 196 -9.33 15.91 11.55
N MET A 197 -10.27 14.96 11.51
CA MET A 197 -10.58 14.10 12.66
C MET A 197 -9.36 13.28 13.09
N LEU A 198 -8.65 12.68 12.15
CA LEU A 198 -7.47 11.86 12.43
C LEU A 198 -6.29 12.68 12.98
N TRP A 199 -6.05 13.88 12.43
CA TRP A 199 -5.00 14.79 12.93
C TRP A 199 -5.35 15.33 14.32
N LEU A 200 -6.62 15.67 14.57
CA LEU A 200 -7.08 16.09 15.89
C LEU A 200 -6.92 14.98 16.93
N ALA A 201 -7.32 13.76 16.57
CA ALA A 201 -7.11 12.59 17.44
C ALA A 201 -5.62 12.32 17.71
N THR A 202 -4.77 12.49 16.69
CA THR A 202 -3.30 12.38 16.85
C THR A 202 -2.77 13.43 17.82
N TYR A 203 -3.17 14.70 17.66
CA TYR A 203 -2.81 15.80 18.55
C TYR A 203 -3.20 15.54 20.01
N GLN A 204 -4.42 15.01 20.21
CA GLN A 204 -4.97 14.77 21.56
C GLN A 204 -4.33 13.55 22.26
N THR A 205 -3.94 12.53 21.51
CA THR A 205 -3.48 11.25 22.08
C THR A 205 -1.96 11.13 22.19
N THR A 206 -1.18 11.89 21.38
CA THR A 206 0.27 11.77 21.40
C THR A 206 0.90 12.49 22.57
N GLN A 207 1.92 11.86 23.18
CA GLN A 207 2.79 12.48 24.19
C GLN A 207 4.08 13.05 23.57
N GLU A 208 4.37 12.73 22.32
CA GLU A 208 5.57 13.16 21.63
C GLU A 208 5.41 14.57 21.07
N LYS A 209 6.25 15.51 21.53
CA LYS A 209 6.21 16.92 21.11
C LYS A 209 6.31 17.08 19.59
N GLN A 210 7.14 16.28 18.94
CA GLN A 210 7.38 16.37 17.49
C GLN A 210 6.16 15.91 16.69
N ILE A 211 5.51 14.82 17.11
CA ILE A 211 4.27 14.32 16.48
C ILE A 211 3.14 15.33 16.73
N ARG A 212 3.07 15.92 17.92
CA ARG A 212 2.08 16.95 18.23
C ARG A 212 2.26 18.19 17.35
N ALA A 213 3.50 18.69 17.18
CA ALA A 213 3.80 19.81 16.30
C ALA A 213 3.46 19.51 14.83
N ASN A 214 3.74 18.30 14.38
CA ASN A 214 3.37 17.84 13.03
C ASN A 214 1.83 17.83 12.85
N ALA A 215 1.09 17.30 13.82
CA ALA A 215 -0.37 17.29 13.78
C ALA A 215 -0.96 18.71 13.71
N VAL A 216 -0.42 19.68 14.48
CA VAL A 216 -0.84 21.07 14.41
C VAL A 216 -0.55 21.69 13.04
N ALA A 217 0.63 21.42 12.47
CA ALA A 217 0.98 21.93 11.14
C ALA A 217 0.01 21.41 10.07
N HIS A 218 -0.38 20.13 10.12
CA HIS A 218 -1.40 19.57 9.22
C HIS A 218 -2.79 20.16 9.47
N LEU A 219 -3.22 20.35 10.73
CA LEU A 219 -4.51 20.98 11.03
C LEU A 219 -4.61 22.40 10.51
N ARG A 220 -3.51 23.17 10.57
CA ARG A 220 -3.42 24.52 10.01
C ARG A 220 -3.45 24.50 8.48
N ALA A 221 -2.75 23.54 7.86
CA ALA A 221 -2.78 23.36 6.41
C ALA A 221 -4.19 22.99 5.92
N LEU A 222 -4.89 22.08 6.59
CA LEU A 222 -6.27 21.73 6.29
C LEU A 222 -7.20 22.95 6.39
N GLN A 223 -6.99 23.82 7.37
CA GLN A 223 -7.78 25.08 7.46
C GLN A 223 -7.55 25.97 6.23
N VAL A 224 -6.30 26.11 5.80
CA VAL A 224 -5.97 26.87 4.58
C VAL A 224 -6.62 26.24 3.34
N ASP A 225 -6.53 24.93 3.18
CA ASP A 225 -7.12 24.21 2.04
C ASP A 225 -8.64 24.39 1.98
N GLU A 226 -9.33 24.29 3.12
CA GLU A 226 -10.78 24.55 3.22
C GLU A 226 -11.12 26.01 2.91
N ASP A 227 -10.39 26.97 3.49
CA ASP A 227 -10.62 28.40 3.25
C ASP A 227 -10.44 28.72 1.77
N VAL A 228 -9.37 28.23 1.14
CA VAL A 228 -9.12 28.42 -0.30
C VAL A 228 -10.24 27.82 -1.15
N MET A 229 -10.74 26.63 -0.80
CA MET A 229 -11.88 26.03 -1.50
C MET A 229 -13.14 26.91 -1.41
N HIS A 230 -13.49 27.34 -0.21
CA HIS A 230 -14.66 28.21 0.01
C HIS A 230 -14.53 29.54 -0.74
N LEU A 231 -13.31 30.13 -0.73
CA LEU A 231 -13.06 31.37 -1.44
C LEU A 231 -13.11 31.19 -2.96
N GLN A 232 -12.61 30.08 -3.48
CA GLN A 232 -12.65 29.75 -4.90
C GLN A 232 -14.10 29.55 -5.37
N ASP A 233 -14.94 28.92 -4.54
CA ASP A 233 -16.37 28.78 -4.79
C ASP A 233 -17.06 30.15 -4.80
N ALA A 234 -16.74 31.04 -3.87
CA ALA A 234 -17.26 32.40 -3.83
C ALA A 234 -16.88 33.21 -5.09
N VAL A 235 -15.61 33.11 -5.53
CA VAL A 235 -15.15 33.73 -6.79
C VAL A 235 -15.91 33.19 -7.99
N THR A 236 -16.12 31.89 -8.05
CA THR A 236 -16.86 31.22 -9.13
C THR A 236 -18.31 31.68 -9.16
N GLN A 237 -18.96 31.74 -8.00
CA GLN A 237 -20.35 32.21 -7.87
C GLN A 237 -20.51 33.70 -8.25
N TYR A 238 -19.53 34.53 -7.85
CA TYR A 238 -19.49 35.93 -8.25
C TYR A 238 -19.43 36.06 -9.76
N GLY A 239 -18.50 35.33 -10.41
CA GLY A 239 -18.37 35.33 -11.86
C GLY A 239 -19.66 34.91 -12.59
N ARG A 240 -20.35 33.88 -12.08
CA ARG A 240 -21.65 33.43 -12.63
C ARG A 240 -22.77 34.47 -12.49
N ARG A 241 -22.73 35.27 -11.41
CA ARG A 241 -23.78 36.32 -11.15
C ARG A 241 -23.52 37.61 -11.89
N THR A 242 -22.28 38.00 -12.09
CA THR A 242 -21.89 39.32 -12.61
C THR A 242 -21.35 39.29 -14.04
N GLY A 243 -20.98 38.11 -14.54
CA GLY A 243 -20.36 37.93 -15.87
C GLY A 243 -18.84 38.24 -15.92
N HIS A 244 -18.25 38.63 -14.79
CA HIS A 244 -16.81 38.92 -14.69
C HIS A 244 -16.23 38.46 -13.33
N LEU A 245 -14.92 38.28 -13.26
CA LEU A 245 -14.24 37.95 -12.01
C LEU A 245 -14.24 39.13 -11.03
N PRO A 246 -14.26 38.88 -9.70
CA PRO A 246 -14.12 39.94 -8.71
C PRO A 246 -12.74 40.58 -8.79
N SER A 247 -12.66 41.88 -8.67
CA SER A 247 -11.40 42.65 -8.71
C SER A 247 -10.61 42.61 -7.39
N SER A 248 -11.30 42.27 -6.29
CA SER A 248 -10.72 42.19 -4.95
C SER A 248 -11.57 41.36 -4.00
N MET A 249 -11.01 40.95 -2.86
CA MET A 249 -11.78 40.31 -1.78
C MET A 249 -12.91 41.20 -1.26
N SER A 250 -12.71 42.54 -1.24
CA SER A 250 -13.72 43.50 -0.86
C SER A 250 -14.92 43.48 -1.79
N SER A 251 -14.76 43.16 -3.07
CA SER A 251 -15.88 43.02 -4.02
C SER A 251 -16.76 41.82 -3.65
N LEU A 252 -16.19 40.72 -3.14
CA LEU A 252 -16.96 39.56 -2.66
C LEU A 252 -17.69 39.88 -1.36
N VAL A 253 -17.11 40.70 -0.47
CA VAL A 253 -17.80 41.19 0.75
C VAL A 253 -18.94 42.11 0.38
N ALA A 254 -18.74 43.09 -0.53
CA ALA A 254 -19.78 43.99 -0.99
C ALA A 254 -20.94 43.27 -1.68
N ALA A 255 -20.65 42.14 -2.36
CA ALA A 255 -21.69 41.28 -2.96
C ALA A 255 -22.40 40.35 -1.95
N GLY A 256 -22.06 40.44 -0.67
CA GLY A 256 -22.65 39.61 0.40
C GLY A 256 -22.25 38.13 0.36
N MET A 257 -21.20 37.79 -0.38
CA MET A 257 -20.68 36.41 -0.49
C MET A 257 -19.73 36.05 0.64
N LEU A 258 -19.09 37.04 1.23
CA LEU A 258 -18.20 36.89 2.39
C LEU A 258 -18.64 37.86 3.50
N ARG A 259 -18.51 37.44 4.77
CA ARG A 259 -18.83 38.26 5.95
C ARG A 259 -17.76 39.31 6.25
N GLY A 260 -16.55 39.13 5.75
CA GLY A 260 -15.39 39.97 5.96
C GLY A 260 -14.21 39.51 5.09
N ILE A 261 -13.11 40.22 5.16
CA ILE A 261 -11.88 39.79 4.46
C ILE A 261 -11.30 38.60 5.20
N PRO A 262 -11.23 37.41 4.55
CA PRO A 262 -10.73 36.20 5.19
C PRO A 262 -9.22 36.26 5.41
N VAL A 263 -8.77 35.70 6.51
CA VAL A 263 -7.36 35.61 6.91
C VAL A 263 -6.97 34.15 7.13
N ASP A 264 -5.70 33.85 6.84
CA ASP A 264 -5.12 32.55 7.11
C ASP A 264 -4.92 32.31 8.63
N PRO A 265 -4.53 31.12 9.07
CA PRO A 265 -4.29 30.82 10.49
C PRO A 265 -3.20 31.65 11.18
N ASP A 266 -2.41 32.43 10.42
CA ASP A 266 -1.43 33.40 10.94
C ASP A 266 -1.96 34.85 10.92
N GLY A 267 -3.21 35.07 10.50
CA GLY A 267 -3.84 36.37 10.46
C GLY A 267 -3.54 37.19 9.21
N HIS A 268 -2.92 36.61 8.18
CA HIS A 268 -2.65 37.30 6.94
C HIS A 268 -3.84 37.14 5.96
N PRO A 269 -4.29 38.22 5.29
CA PRO A 269 -5.35 38.11 4.29
C PRO A 269 -4.89 37.29 3.08
N TYR A 270 -5.80 36.43 2.58
CA TYR A 270 -5.60 35.72 1.32
C TYR A 270 -5.50 36.69 0.14
N LYS A 271 -4.74 36.32 -0.89
CA LYS A 271 -4.62 37.08 -2.13
C LYS A 271 -5.60 36.54 -3.17
N LEU A 272 -6.34 37.43 -3.80
CA LEU A 272 -7.09 37.13 -5.02
C LEU A 272 -6.23 37.57 -6.22
N MET A 273 -5.94 36.62 -7.09
CA MET A 273 -5.17 36.85 -8.29
C MET A 273 -6.08 37.31 -9.45
N PRO A 274 -5.54 38.02 -10.48
CA PRO A 274 -6.36 38.50 -11.62
C PRO A 274 -7.09 37.41 -12.40
N ASP A 275 -6.57 36.19 -12.36
CA ASP A 275 -7.17 34.99 -12.98
C ASP A 275 -8.22 34.31 -12.09
N GLY A 276 -8.52 34.87 -10.93
CA GLY A 276 -9.50 34.37 -9.97
C GLY A 276 -8.97 33.32 -9.00
N ARG A 277 -7.68 32.97 -9.05
CA ARG A 277 -7.07 32.06 -8.08
C ARG A 277 -6.89 32.74 -6.73
N ILE A 278 -6.99 31.91 -5.70
CA ILE A 278 -6.73 32.31 -4.32
C ILE A 278 -5.35 31.80 -3.92
N GLU A 279 -4.51 32.67 -3.37
CA GLU A 279 -3.17 32.32 -2.91
C GLU A 279 -2.96 32.74 -1.46
N VAL A 280 -2.21 31.92 -0.70
CA VAL A 280 -1.72 32.33 0.63
C VAL A 280 -0.59 33.33 0.47
N ARG A 281 -0.44 34.20 1.46
CA ARG A 281 0.61 35.22 1.44
C ARG A 281 1.99 34.66 1.69
N GLN A 282 2.10 33.70 2.59
CA GLN A 282 3.35 33.08 3.05
C GLN A 282 3.21 31.54 3.05
N PRO A 283 3.37 30.88 1.91
CA PRO A 283 3.18 29.44 1.81
C PRO A 283 4.19 28.63 2.63
N ASP A 284 5.38 29.17 2.92
CA ASP A 284 6.39 28.52 3.76
C ASP A 284 5.93 28.29 5.21
N ASP A 285 4.95 29.05 5.70
CA ASP A 285 4.37 28.87 7.04
C ASP A 285 3.37 27.71 7.11
N PHE A 286 2.99 27.15 5.96
CA PHE A 286 2.03 26.05 5.82
C PHE A 286 2.59 24.92 4.95
N PRO A 287 3.56 24.15 5.45
CA PRO A 287 4.33 23.18 4.64
C PRO A 287 3.52 22.05 4.03
N PHE A 288 2.27 21.85 4.47
CA PHE A 288 1.42 20.73 4.05
C PHE A 288 0.14 21.17 3.31
N ILE A 289 0.07 22.44 2.84
CA ILE A 289 -1.06 22.87 2.03
C ILE A 289 -1.00 22.23 0.64
N GLU A 290 -2.18 21.89 0.12
CA GLU A 290 -2.37 21.40 -1.25
C GLU A 290 -3.00 22.48 -2.14
N LYS A 291 -3.67 23.46 -1.55
CA LYS A 291 -4.34 24.56 -2.24
C LYS A 291 -3.78 25.92 -1.83
N GLY A 292 -3.97 26.92 -2.68
CA GLY A 292 -3.52 28.28 -2.40
C GLY A 292 -2.03 28.52 -2.56
N MET A 293 -1.30 27.61 -3.18
CA MET A 293 0.10 27.83 -3.52
C MET A 293 0.26 28.73 -4.74
N PRO A 294 1.23 29.69 -4.73
CA PRO A 294 1.56 30.47 -5.91
C PRO A 294 2.07 29.60 -7.07
N LEU A 295 1.84 30.04 -8.30
CA LEU A 295 2.36 29.35 -9.49
C LEU A 295 3.88 29.22 -9.43
N GLY A 296 4.37 27.99 -9.61
CA GLY A 296 5.81 27.71 -9.62
C GLY A 296 6.45 27.70 -8.24
N TYR A 297 5.67 27.80 -7.16
CA TYR A 297 6.17 27.65 -5.81
C TYR A 297 6.84 26.28 -5.62
N LYS A 298 8.01 26.29 -5.00
CA LYS A 298 8.74 25.09 -4.60
C LYS A 298 8.90 25.11 -3.08
N PRO A 299 8.36 24.12 -2.37
CA PRO A 299 8.49 24.06 -0.93
C PRO A 299 9.96 23.93 -0.52
N PRO A 300 10.35 24.50 0.63
CA PRO A 300 11.71 24.38 1.15
C PRO A 300 12.04 22.91 1.46
N ALA A 301 13.31 22.53 1.27
CA ALA A 301 13.78 21.15 1.49
C ALA A 301 13.57 20.64 2.95
N LYS A 302 13.43 21.56 3.90
CA LYS A 302 13.08 21.25 5.31
C LYS A 302 11.93 22.15 5.73
N PRO A 303 10.74 21.60 5.99
CA PRO A 303 9.62 22.38 6.48
C PRO A 303 9.94 22.97 7.85
N LYS A 304 9.56 24.22 8.06
CA LYS A 304 9.66 24.90 9.37
C LYS A 304 8.35 24.65 10.10
N PHE A 305 8.40 23.93 11.23
CA PHE A 305 7.26 23.85 12.14
C PHE A 305 7.31 25.04 13.10
N LYS A 306 6.23 25.80 13.22
CA LYS A 306 6.12 26.79 14.30
C LYS A 306 6.02 26.05 15.61
N SER A 307 6.85 26.44 16.60
CA SER A 307 6.75 25.91 17.96
C SER A 307 5.37 26.26 18.53
N LEU A 308 4.78 25.28 19.24
CA LEU A 308 3.61 25.50 20.08
C LEU A 308 4.12 26.12 21.40
N GLU A 309 4.34 27.42 21.43
CA GLU A 309 4.47 28.19 22.67
C GLU A 309 3.12 28.75 23.08
#